data_451a709e21454b0a036c22940a1cadc1
#
_entry.id   451a709e21454b0a036c22940a1cadc1
#
_cell.length_a   1.000
_cell.length_b   1.000
_cell.length_c   1.000
_cell.angle_alpha   90.00
_cell.angle_beta   90.00
_cell.angle_gamma   90.00
#
_symmetry.space_group_name_H-M   'P 1'
#
loop_
_entity.id
_entity.type
_entity.pdbx_description
1 polymer ?
#
loop_
_entity_poly.entity_id
_entity_poly.type
_entity_poly.pdbx_seq_one_letter_code
_entity_poly.pdbx_strand_id
1 'polypeptide(L)'
;MKNRKKKLSQIVVVLLIVYTIGLPILANATELSTMEEVIIEEVEINEDKTIASEEAEQPTEEIQEEKEISEESTSAVAENAPSEQPPAEEMIDSKEEVKKSNQPVEAEKTIKKNVKAISPDKISVIFPDAALAEIIRDTLGKSSVDDIVTQAELDTITRVSEIYRGIADISGMENLTNLGYLHLNNNQISDISPLANLTNLSDLDLYSNQISDISPLANLTNLSDLGLYNNQISDISPLANLTNLSNLDLNNNQISDLSPLSNLTNLKDLGLYNNQISDISPLSNLTNLSHLNLNYNQISDISPLANLANLSNLDLDNNQISDISSLANLTNLKNLYLNNNQISDISSLANLTNLEYLYLNYNQISDISPLSNLTNLRWLGLEDQKISASKVKWNDPLSVTNAIKDNNGNLIAPSSISNQGAYTNPTITWTGLTNTPQSVSYSWSQSVTIGASTTTFNGTFTLPVEKSAQYNLFFDIDRQVTTELVEAGELVTKPQDPNKDGYAFIGWYDTETGGNKWDFSTDTMPANDMTLYARFNKLGFVTPEIKPSTPGSGGNQPPSNGSGSNTGNMTITSQENTKTSPEASEQSKLAQLGEQNSMILQGFGLLMVISGIAFFWWKRRKKVHS
;
A
#
# COMPACT_ATOMS: atom_id res chain seq x y z
N MET A 1 30.17 38.36 -7.99
CA MET A 1 28.74 38.41 -7.76
C MET A 1 27.93 37.38 -8.61
N LYS A 2 28.30 37.08 -9.88
CA LYS A 2 27.58 36.09 -10.70
C LYS A 2 27.63 34.66 -10.15
N ASN A 3 28.75 34.21 -9.58
CA ASN A 3 28.90 32.85 -9.06
C ASN A 3 28.15 32.60 -7.73
N ARG A 4 27.98 33.64 -6.89
CA ARG A 4 27.18 33.52 -5.67
C ARG A 4 25.68 33.38 -5.96
N LYS A 5 25.17 34.01 -7.03
CA LYS A 5 23.75 33.84 -7.43
C LYS A 5 23.44 32.46 -8.02
N LYS A 6 24.42 31.84 -8.71
CA LYS A 6 24.25 30.46 -9.22
C LYS A 6 24.27 29.43 -8.08
N LYS A 7 25.14 29.57 -7.08
CA LYS A 7 25.19 28.69 -5.90
C LYS A 7 23.92 28.84 -5.04
N LEU A 8 23.38 30.03 -4.87
CA LEU A 8 22.13 30.25 -4.13
C LEU A 8 20.91 29.64 -4.85
N SER A 9 20.90 29.66 -6.18
CA SER A 9 19.86 29.02 -6.99
C SER A 9 19.88 27.49 -6.89
N GLN A 10 21.06 26.87 -6.82
CA GLN A 10 21.20 25.42 -6.66
C GLN A 10 20.82 24.96 -5.24
N ILE A 11 21.15 25.71 -4.21
CA ILE A 11 20.76 25.40 -2.83
C ILE A 11 19.23 25.50 -2.65
N VAL A 12 18.58 26.47 -3.28
CA VAL A 12 17.11 26.60 -3.25
C VAL A 12 16.43 25.43 -3.99
N VAL A 13 17.02 24.93 -5.07
CA VAL A 13 16.50 23.77 -5.81
C VAL A 13 16.65 22.48 -4.98
N VAL A 14 17.77 22.27 -4.31
CA VAL A 14 17.98 21.11 -3.42
C VAL A 14 17.04 21.17 -2.21
N LEU A 15 16.83 22.34 -1.60
CA LEU A 15 15.86 22.52 -0.51
C LEU A 15 14.40 22.32 -0.97
N LEU A 16 14.06 22.69 -2.20
CA LEU A 16 12.74 22.42 -2.77
C LEU A 16 12.53 20.93 -3.05
N ILE A 17 13.55 20.21 -3.52
CA ILE A 17 13.49 18.77 -3.75
C ILE A 17 13.34 18.00 -2.42
N VAL A 18 14.05 18.39 -1.37
CA VAL A 18 13.91 17.79 -0.03
C VAL A 18 12.51 18.06 0.58
N TYR A 19 11.92 19.22 0.30
CA TYR A 19 10.57 19.57 0.79
C TYR A 19 9.44 18.84 0.03
N THR A 20 9.66 18.49 -1.23
CA THR A 20 8.68 17.74 -2.05
C THR A 20 8.70 16.23 -1.82
N ILE A 21 9.77 15.67 -1.18
CA ILE A 21 9.89 14.24 -0.88
C ILE A 21 9.21 13.85 0.46
N GLY A 22 8.63 14.82 1.19
CA GLY A 22 7.71 14.52 2.31
C GLY A 22 8.35 13.87 3.54
N LEU A 23 9.65 14.10 3.81
CA LEU A 23 10.28 13.67 5.06
C LEU A 23 9.96 14.69 6.18
N PRO A 24 9.39 14.26 7.32
CA PRO A 24 9.22 15.13 8.47
C PRO A 24 10.60 15.34 9.14
N ILE A 25 11.27 16.45 8.81
CA ILE A 25 12.47 16.87 9.52
C ILE A 25 12.03 17.65 10.76
N LEU A 26 12.09 17.03 11.94
CA LEU A 26 12.17 17.75 13.20
C LEU A 26 13.60 18.31 13.30
N ALA A 27 13.79 19.54 12.84
CA ALA A 27 15.08 20.22 12.94
C ALA A 27 15.29 20.73 14.35
N ASN A 28 16.21 20.11 15.08
CA ASN A 28 16.90 20.77 16.17
C ASN A 28 18.02 21.65 15.57
N ALA A 29 18.07 22.92 15.95
CA ALA A 29 18.98 23.91 15.37
C ALA A 29 20.50 23.62 15.56
N THR A 30 20.83 22.56 16.31
CA THR A 30 22.21 22.09 16.54
C THR A 30 22.73 21.13 15.48
N GLU A 31 21.83 20.46 14.69
CA GLU A 31 22.27 19.53 13.64
C GLU A 31 22.58 20.23 12.30
N LEU A 32 22.08 21.46 12.10
CA LEU A 32 22.40 22.21 10.88
C LEU A 32 23.86 22.69 10.83
N SER A 33 24.52 22.88 11.98
CA SER A 33 25.93 23.33 12.00
C SER A 33 26.91 22.20 11.66
N THR A 34 26.57 20.95 11.97
CA THR A 34 27.43 19.79 11.66
C THR A 34 27.31 19.31 10.21
N MET A 35 26.18 19.58 9.54
CA MET A 35 26.04 19.30 8.11
C MET A 35 26.73 20.31 7.20
N GLU A 36 26.96 21.55 7.67
CA GLU A 36 27.75 22.55 6.92
C GLU A 36 29.24 22.20 6.90
N GLU A 37 29.80 21.64 7.98
CA GLU A 37 31.22 21.23 8.02
C GLU A 37 31.51 19.99 7.16
N VAL A 38 30.62 18.99 7.12
CA VAL A 38 30.79 17.76 6.32
C VAL A 38 30.73 18.06 4.81
N ILE A 39 29.90 19.00 4.37
CA ILE A 39 29.80 19.37 2.94
C ILE A 39 31.03 20.20 2.48
N ILE A 40 31.74 20.87 3.38
CA ILE A 40 32.93 21.65 3.04
C ILE A 40 34.16 20.74 2.90
N GLU A 41 34.28 19.67 3.68
CA GLU A 41 35.40 18.72 3.59
C GLU A 41 35.37 17.84 2.34
N GLU A 42 34.19 17.41 1.83
CA GLU A 42 34.11 16.62 0.59
C GLU A 42 34.39 17.42 -0.70
N VAL A 43 34.31 18.73 -0.67
CA VAL A 43 34.53 19.58 -1.87
C VAL A 43 35.99 19.99 -2.03
N GLU A 44 36.83 19.92 -0.98
CA GLU A 44 38.26 20.27 -1.09
C GLU A 44 39.18 19.11 -1.49
N ILE A 45 38.73 17.86 -1.53
CA ILE A 45 39.55 16.67 -1.83
C ILE A 45 39.64 16.32 -3.33
N ASN A 46 38.87 16.96 -4.23
CA ASN A 46 38.76 16.57 -5.65
C ASN A 46 39.38 17.54 -6.67
N GLU A 47 40.32 18.44 -6.29
CA GLU A 47 41.01 19.28 -7.26
C GLU A 47 42.55 19.07 -7.26
N ASP A 48 43.10 17.90 -7.20
CA ASP A 48 44.46 17.68 -7.70
C ASP A 48 44.77 16.19 -7.89
N LYS A 49 44.65 15.70 -9.12
CA LYS A 49 45.51 14.68 -9.74
C LYS A 49 45.08 14.37 -11.18
N THR A 50 45.81 14.98 -12.08
CA THR A 50 45.96 14.59 -13.46
C THR A 50 47.11 13.57 -13.59
N ILE A 51 46.89 12.60 -14.51
CA ILE A 51 47.87 11.82 -15.32
C ILE A 51 48.51 10.60 -14.64
N ALA A 52 48.14 9.42 -15.13
CA ALA A 52 49.02 8.50 -15.86
C ALA A 52 48.23 7.26 -16.31
N SER A 53 48.35 6.98 -17.57
CA SER A 53 47.94 5.77 -18.28
C SER A 53 48.73 4.57 -17.82
N GLU A 54 48.07 3.41 -17.62
CA GLU A 54 48.70 2.12 -17.83
C GLU A 54 47.67 1.10 -18.31
N GLU A 55 47.92 0.56 -19.47
CA GLU A 55 47.29 -0.61 -20.08
C GLU A 55 47.57 -1.86 -19.24
N ALA A 56 46.57 -2.69 -19.01
CA ALA A 56 46.78 -4.09 -18.69
C ALA A 56 45.63 -4.96 -19.22
N GLU A 57 45.92 -5.65 -20.27
CA GLU A 57 45.58 -6.94 -20.79
C GLU A 57 44.39 -7.71 -20.20
N GLN A 58 43.49 -8.11 -21.13
CA GLN A 58 42.50 -9.18 -20.98
C GLN A 58 43.17 -10.55 -21.12
N PRO A 59 42.70 -11.59 -20.46
CA PRO A 59 42.86 -12.96 -20.93
C PRO A 59 41.58 -13.43 -21.64
N THR A 60 41.79 -13.82 -22.87
CA THR A 60 40.91 -14.62 -23.70
C THR A 60 40.87 -16.06 -23.17
N GLU A 61 39.68 -16.62 -22.99
CA GLU A 61 39.49 -18.09 -22.93
C GLU A 61 38.55 -18.55 -24.04
N GLU A 62 39.00 -19.63 -24.64
CA GLU A 62 38.53 -20.26 -25.87
C GLU A 62 37.18 -20.95 -25.70
N ILE A 63 36.41 -20.84 -26.78
CA ILE A 63 35.21 -21.66 -27.05
C ILE A 63 35.66 -22.98 -27.64
N GLN A 64 35.28 -24.10 -27.01
CA GLN A 64 35.31 -25.40 -27.67
C GLN A 64 33.89 -25.86 -27.99
N GLU A 65 33.65 -26.01 -29.29
CA GLU A 65 32.55 -26.77 -29.90
C GLU A 65 32.66 -28.25 -29.53
N GLU A 66 31.57 -28.88 -29.12
CA GLU A 66 31.39 -30.33 -29.33
C GLU A 66 30.01 -30.61 -29.92
N LYS A 67 30.10 -31.46 -30.94
CA LYS A 67 29.14 -31.88 -31.94
C LYS A 67 28.17 -32.94 -31.44
N GLU A 68 26.97 -32.90 -32.06
CA GLU A 68 25.94 -33.92 -32.24
C GLU A 68 26.31 -35.37 -31.98
N ILE A 69 25.34 -36.10 -31.41
CA ILE A 69 24.92 -37.42 -31.91
C ILE A 69 23.40 -37.58 -31.66
N SER A 70 22.71 -37.83 -32.77
CA SER A 70 21.36 -38.33 -32.87
C SER A 70 21.26 -39.80 -32.48
N GLU A 71 20.17 -40.28 -31.96
CA GLU A 71 19.53 -41.53 -32.43
C GLU A 71 18.08 -41.70 -31.92
N GLU A 72 17.28 -42.12 -32.84
CA GLU A 72 15.92 -42.56 -32.96
C GLU A 72 15.59 -43.83 -32.16
N SER A 73 14.33 -43.97 -31.68
CA SER A 73 13.48 -45.16 -31.90
C SER A 73 12.18 -45.01 -31.13
N THR A 74 11.10 -44.83 -31.81
CA THR A 74 10.01 -45.66 -32.31
C THR A 74 9.29 -46.57 -31.31
N SER A 75 7.97 -46.45 -31.44
CA SER A 75 6.85 -47.43 -31.32
C SER A 75 6.17 -47.45 -29.95
N ALA A 76 4.91 -47.35 -29.88
CA ALA A 76 3.67 -47.61 -30.60
C ALA A 76 2.61 -48.21 -29.64
N VAL A 77 1.37 -47.87 -29.87
CA VAL A 77 0.11 -48.67 -29.74
C VAL A 77 -0.63 -48.61 -28.39
N ALA A 78 -1.72 -47.88 -28.45
CA ALA A 78 -3.16 -48.26 -28.49
C ALA A 78 -3.81 -48.53 -27.13
N GLU A 79 -4.89 -47.96 -26.96
CA GLU A 79 -6.32 -48.22 -27.16
C GLU A 79 -7.11 -48.25 -25.82
N ASN A 80 -8.08 -47.43 -25.68
CA ASN A 80 -9.50 -47.67 -25.48
C ASN A 80 -10.21 -46.63 -24.61
N ALA A 81 -11.17 -45.98 -25.23
CA ALA A 81 -12.32 -45.35 -24.55
C ALA A 81 -13.35 -46.45 -24.17
N PRO A 82 -14.35 -46.17 -23.31
CA PRO A 82 -15.55 -45.50 -23.75
C PRO A 82 -16.22 -44.55 -22.71
N SER A 83 -16.82 -43.53 -23.23
CA SER A 83 -18.21 -43.02 -23.16
C SER A 83 -19.01 -43.21 -21.87
N GLU A 84 -19.56 -42.10 -21.38
CA GLU A 84 -20.97 -41.97 -21.01
C GLU A 84 -21.39 -40.48 -20.90
N GLN A 85 -22.37 -40.11 -21.73
CA GLN A 85 -23.37 -39.06 -21.58
C GLN A 85 -24.68 -39.76 -21.19
N PRO A 86 -25.82 -39.15 -20.81
CA PRO A 86 -26.25 -37.81 -20.40
C PRO A 86 -27.24 -37.87 -19.20
N PRO A 87 -28.22 -36.97 -18.93
CA PRO A 87 -29.27 -36.51 -19.86
C PRO A 87 -29.68 -35.03 -19.75
N ALA A 88 -30.43 -34.61 -20.75
CA ALA A 88 -31.11 -33.35 -20.92
C ALA A 88 -32.49 -33.31 -20.23
N GLU A 89 -32.92 -32.12 -19.82
CA GLU A 89 -34.35 -31.70 -19.69
C GLU A 89 -34.34 -30.18 -19.91
N GLU A 90 -35.09 -29.66 -20.63
CA GLU A 90 -36.33 -29.46 -21.32
C GLU A 90 -36.62 -27.97 -21.50
N MET A 91 -37.05 -27.66 -22.69
CA MET A 91 -37.36 -26.34 -23.26
C MET A 91 -38.53 -25.65 -22.58
N ILE A 92 -38.51 -24.32 -22.54
CA ILE A 92 -39.73 -23.52 -22.71
C ILE A 92 -39.49 -22.49 -23.81
N ASP A 93 -40.36 -22.59 -24.80
CA ASP A 93 -40.50 -21.82 -26.03
C ASP A 93 -41.05 -20.41 -25.78
N SER A 94 -40.45 -19.37 -26.33
CA SER A 94 -41.17 -18.16 -26.69
C SER A 94 -40.56 -17.56 -27.96
N LYS A 95 -41.28 -17.74 -29.04
CA LYS A 95 -41.03 -17.17 -30.35
C LYS A 95 -41.24 -15.64 -30.33
N GLU A 96 -40.23 -14.90 -30.76
CA GLU A 96 -40.45 -13.63 -31.42
C GLU A 96 -39.65 -13.57 -32.74
N GLU A 97 -40.41 -13.39 -33.83
CA GLU A 97 -39.90 -13.30 -35.20
C GLU A 97 -39.09 -12.03 -35.39
N VAL A 98 -37.80 -12.15 -35.71
CA VAL A 98 -37.04 -11.07 -36.34
C VAL A 98 -36.72 -11.44 -37.79
N LYS A 99 -37.31 -10.67 -38.69
CA LYS A 99 -37.14 -10.75 -40.14
C LYS A 99 -35.65 -10.71 -40.53
N LYS A 100 -35.19 -11.77 -41.20
CA LYS A 100 -33.92 -11.77 -41.95
C LYS A 100 -34.02 -10.80 -43.12
N SER A 101 -33.22 -9.72 -43.05
CA SER A 101 -32.82 -8.97 -44.21
C SER A 101 -31.47 -9.53 -44.71
N ASN A 102 -31.52 -10.27 -45.81
CA ASN A 102 -30.33 -10.69 -46.53
C ASN A 102 -29.84 -9.49 -47.37
N GLN A 103 -28.75 -8.87 -46.94
CA GLN A 103 -27.88 -8.13 -47.84
C GLN A 103 -26.48 -8.77 -47.81
N PRO A 104 -25.79 -8.87 -48.94
CA PRO A 104 -24.46 -9.46 -49.00
C PRO A 104 -23.47 -8.53 -48.25
N VAL A 105 -22.65 -9.13 -47.38
CA VAL A 105 -21.50 -8.47 -46.78
C VAL A 105 -20.53 -8.12 -47.93
N GLU A 106 -20.52 -6.88 -48.29
CA GLU A 106 -19.52 -6.30 -49.20
C GLU A 106 -18.18 -6.36 -48.45
N ALA A 107 -17.19 -7.01 -49.06
CA ALA A 107 -15.84 -7.14 -48.50
C ALA A 107 -15.31 -5.75 -48.15
N GLU A 108 -14.86 -5.58 -46.91
CA GLU A 108 -14.15 -4.40 -46.47
C GLU A 108 -12.98 -4.12 -47.39
N LYS A 109 -13.22 -3.15 -48.26
CA LYS A 109 -12.20 -2.56 -49.12
C LYS A 109 -11.34 -1.72 -48.21
N THR A 110 -10.17 -2.23 -47.80
CA THR A 110 -9.12 -1.47 -47.13
C THR A 110 -8.93 -0.16 -47.88
N ILE A 111 -9.45 0.94 -47.37
CA ILE A 111 -9.23 2.27 -47.90
C ILE A 111 -7.77 2.59 -47.58
N LYS A 112 -6.86 2.20 -48.47
CA LYS A 112 -5.53 2.84 -48.52
C LYS A 112 -5.80 4.31 -48.81
N LYS A 113 -5.75 5.13 -47.72
CA LYS A 113 -5.72 6.57 -47.85
C LYS A 113 -4.49 6.89 -48.70
N ASN A 114 -4.69 7.29 -49.96
CA ASN A 114 -3.59 7.72 -50.83
C ASN A 114 -2.92 8.93 -50.17
N VAL A 115 -1.84 8.70 -49.42
CA VAL A 115 -0.93 9.78 -49.04
C VAL A 115 -0.44 10.36 -50.34
N LYS A 116 -0.78 11.61 -50.63
CA LYS A 116 -0.37 12.29 -51.84
C LYS A 116 1.15 12.43 -51.78
N ALA A 117 1.85 11.81 -52.75
CA ALA A 117 3.29 11.96 -52.85
C ALA A 117 3.69 13.43 -52.82
N ILE A 118 4.70 13.77 -52.07
CA ILE A 118 5.24 15.13 -52.02
C ILE A 118 5.77 15.53 -53.41
N SER A 119 5.73 16.84 -53.74
CA SER A 119 6.55 17.39 -54.78
C SER A 119 8.01 17.34 -54.35
N PRO A 120 8.96 16.99 -55.28
CA PRO A 120 10.38 17.03 -54.92
C PRO A 120 10.79 18.40 -54.38
N ASP A 121 11.43 18.43 -53.20
CA ASP A 121 11.88 19.65 -52.55
C ASP A 121 13.16 19.37 -51.77
N LYS A 122 13.80 20.42 -51.21
CA LYS A 122 14.97 20.32 -50.33
C LYS A 122 14.63 19.58 -49.04
N ILE A 123 15.57 18.81 -48.55
CA ILE A 123 15.45 18.14 -47.24
C ILE A 123 15.12 19.17 -46.15
N SER A 124 15.82 20.32 -46.11
CA SER A 124 15.61 21.39 -45.11
C SER A 124 14.24 22.09 -45.23
N VAL A 125 13.53 21.95 -46.33
CA VAL A 125 12.15 22.46 -46.49
C VAL A 125 11.13 21.45 -46.03
N ILE A 126 11.36 20.17 -46.31
CA ILE A 126 10.47 19.06 -45.90
C ILE A 126 10.60 18.82 -44.38
N PHE A 127 11.83 18.90 -43.84
CA PHE A 127 12.16 18.70 -42.42
C PHE A 127 12.74 20.02 -41.87
N PRO A 128 11.88 20.88 -41.24
CA PRO A 128 12.31 22.21 -40.78
C PRO A 128 13.32 22.20 -39.64
N ASP A 129 13.27 21.15 -38.79
CA ASP A 129 14.27 20.98 -37.71
C ASP A 129 15.63 20.64 -38.32
N ALA A 130 16.63 21.45 -38.02
CA ALA A 130 17.96 21.34 -38.60
C ALA A 130 18.64 20.01 -38.26
N ALA A 131 18.45 19.51 -37.04
CA ALA A 131 19.03 18.23 -36.61
C ALA A 131 18.34 17.06 -37.34
N LEU A 132 17.02 17.11 -37.46
CA LEU A 132 16.25 16.10 -38.19
C LEU A 132 16.62 16.12 -39.70
N ALA A 133 16.74 17.30 -40.29
CA ALA A 133 17.16 17.44 -41.71
C ALA A 133 18.54 16.80 -41.94
N GLU A 134 19.50 16.99 -41.03
CA GLU A 134 20.83 16.36 -41.13
C GLU A 134 20.74 14.83 -41.04
N ILE A 135 19.91 14.30 -40.15
CA ILE A 135 19.68 12.86 -40.00
C ILE A 135 19.12 12.25 -41.29
N ILE A 136 18.13 12.91 -41.91
CA ILE A 136 17.54 12.46 -43.16
C ILE A 136 18.55 12.53 -44.31
N ARG A 137 19.36 13.63 -44.36
CA ARG A 137 20.47 13.76 -45.30
C ARG A 137 21.43 12.57 -45.22
N ASP A 138 21.88 12.25 -43.98
CA ASP A 138 22.85 11.20 -43.75
C ASP A 138 22.26 9.82 -44.06
N THR A 139 21.00 9.59 -43.67
CA THR A 139 20.27 8.34 -43.96
C THR A 139 20.14 8.10 -45.47
N LEU A 140 19.93 9.15 -46.27
CA LEU A 140 19.82 9.07 -47.71
C LEU A 140 21.17 9.16 -48.45
N GLY A 141 22.28 9.38 -47.72
CA GLY A 141 23.61 9.56 -48.31
C GLY A 141 23.73 10.81 -49.18
N LYS A 142 22.95 11.87 -48.89
CA LYS A 142 22.97 13.14 -49.59
C LYS A 142 24.15 14.01 -49.10
N SER A 143 24.60 14.94 -49.96
CA SER A 143 25.74 15.80 -49.67
C SER A 143 25.36 17.04 -48.84
N SER A 144 24.12 17.50 -48.94
CA SER A 144 23.60 18.70 -48.27
C SER A 144 22.13 18.54 -47.91
N VAL A 145 21.71 19.25 -46.85
CA VAL A 145 20.29 19.40 -46.51
C VAL A 145 19.51 20.22 -47.52
N ASP A 146 20.25 20.93 -48.45
CA ASP A 146 19.66 21.63 -49.61
C ASP A 146 19.48 20.73 -50.82
N ASP A 147 19.91 19.46 -50.75
CA ASP A 147 19.66 18.51 -51.85
C ASP A 147 18.17 18.20 -51.94
N ILE A 148 17.70 18.10 -53.18
CA ILE A 148 16.30 17.76 -53.47
C ILE A 148 16.09 16.25 -53.23
N VAL A 149 14.99 15.92 -52.61
CA VAL A 149 14.54 14.53 -52.39
C VAL A 149 13.13 14.32 -52.94
N THR A 150 12.87 13.11 -53.36
CA THR A 150 11.59 12.64 -53.89
C THR A 150 10.90 11.73 -52.88
N GLN A 151 9.59 11.53 -53.01
CA GLN A 151 8.86 10.55 -52.21
C GLN A 151 9.48 9.14 -52.30
N ALA A 152 9.92 8.74 -53.52
CA ALA A 152 10.52 7.42 -53.71
C ALA A 152 11.83 7.22 -52.91
N GLU A 153 12.61 8.29 -52.70
CA GLU A 153 13.79 8.25 -51.84
C GLU A 153 13.38 8.20 -50.36
N LEU A 154 12.39 9.01 -49.94
CA LEU A 154 11.87 8.97 -48.57
C LEU A 154 11.24 7.60 -48.24
N ASP A 155 10.59 6.95 -49.19
CA ASP A 155 10.00 5.61 -49.06
C ASP A 155 11.07 4.50 -48.82
N THR A 156 12.36 4.80 -49.06
CA THR A 156 13.46 3.86 -48.74
C THR A 156 13.82 3.86 -47.24
N ILE A 157 13.40 4.91 -46.52
CA ILE A 157 13.68 5.04 -45.08
C ILE A 157 12.67 4.19 -44.31
N THR A 158 13.15 3.10 -43.72
CA THR A 158 12.36 2.19 -42.89
C THR A 158 12.73 2.28 -41.40
N ARG A 159 13.83 2.96 -41.09
CA ARG A 159 14.36 3.11 -39.74
C ARG A 159 14.99 4.49 -39.56
N VAL A 160 14.68 5.12 -38.41
CA VAL A 160 15.37 6.33 -37.90
C VAL A 160 15.66 6.09 -36.43
N SER A 161 16.92 6.33 -36.01
CA SER A 161 17.31 6.12 -34.59
C SER A 161 18.36 7.16 -34.24
N GLU A 162 17.92 8.22 -33.54
CA GLU A 162 18.78 9.35 -33.17
C GLU A 162 18.41 9.91 -31.79
N ILE A 163 19.35 9.89 -30.90
CA ILE A 163 19.20 10.28 -29.51
C ILE A 163 20.06 11.51 -29.18
N TYR A 164 19.61 12.34 -28.21
CA TYR A 164 20.36 13.52 -27.75
C TYR A 164 20.71 14.53 -28.85
N ARG A 165 19.85 14.72 -29.85
CA ARG A 165 20.08 15.64 -30.97
C ARG A 165 19.45 17.02 -30.76
N GLY A 166 18.63 17.18 -29.72
CA GLY A 166 17.91 18.43 -29.45
C GLY A 166 16.74 18.70 -30.39
N ILE A 167 16.24 17.67 -31.06
CA ILE A 167 15.10 17.73 -31.98
C ILE A 167 13.86 18.19 -31.21
N ALA A 168 13.17 19.21 -31.73
CA ALA A 168 11.94 19.72 -31.13
C ALA A 168 10.74 19.63 -32.09
N ASP A 169 11.00 19.71 -33.40
CA ASP A 169 9.98 19.65 -34.44
C ASP A 169 10.24 18.44 -35.38
N ILE A 170 9.26 17.53 -35.41
CA ILE A 170 9.33 16.35 -36.28
C ILE A 170 8.44 16.46 -37.53
N SER A 171 8.07 17.68 -37.91
CA SER A 171 7.40 17.94 -39.17
C SER A 171 8.22 17.39 -40.35
N GLY A 172 7.54 16.80 -41.32
CA GLY A 172 8.15 16.07 -42.43
C GLY A 172 8.19 14.56 -42.23
N MET A 173 8.21 14.07 -40.99
CA MET A 173 8.21 12.64 -40.71
C MET A 173 6.98 11.92 -41.26
N GLU A 174 5.84 12.61 -41.43
CA GLU A 174 4.62 12.09 -42.07
C GLU A 174 4.84 11.57 -43.49
N ASN A 175 5.94 11.98 -44.13
CA ASN A 175 6.31 11.54 -45.49
C ASN A 175 7.12 10.23 -45.51
N LEU A 176 7.55 9.72 -44.35
CA LEU A 176 8.30 8.47 -44.24
C LEU A 176 7.33 7.27 -44.11
N THR A 177 6.53 7.06 -45.17
CA THR A 177 5.36 6.15 -45.13
C THR A 177 5.72 4.68 -44.89
N ASN A 178 6.97 4.27 -45.13
CA ASN A 178 7.45 2.91 -44.89
C ASN A 178 8.23 2.76 -43.57
N LEU A 179 8.22 3.81 -42.73
CA LEU A 179 8.92 3.77 -41.44
C LEU A 179 8.30 2.72 -40.53
N GLY A 180 9.12 1.74 -40.12
CA GLY A 180 8.72 0.67 -39.20
C GLY A 180 9.36 0.78 -37.82
N TYR A 181 10.45 1.53 -37.72
CA TYR A 181 11.24 1.71 -36.52
C TYR A 181 11.62 3.18 -36.32
N LEU A 182 11.25 3.77 -35.18
CA LEU A 182 11.55 5.16 -34.88
C LEU A 182 11.98 5.32 -33.41
N HIS A 183 13.24 5.70 -33.18
CA HIS A 183 13.75 6.05 -31.86
C HIS A 183 14.28 7.49 -31.86
N LEU A 184 13.60 8.36 -31.11
CA LEU A 184 13.94 9.79 -30.95
C LEU A 184 13.99 10.19 -29.47
N ASN A 185 14.53 9.32 -28.66
CA ASN A 185 14.63 9.50 -27.20
C ASN A 185 15.60 10.63 -26.83
N ASN A 186 15.37 11.23 -25.65
CA ASN A 186 16.21 12.31 -25.10
C ASN A 186 16.30 13.52 -26.05
N ASN A 187 15.16 13.96 -26.55
CA ASN A 187 15.00 15.14 -27.39
C ASN A 187 14.08 16.18 -26.69
N GLN A 188 13.49 17.11 -27.43
CA GLN A 188 12.62 18.16 -26.92
C GLN A 188 11.24 18.13 -27.59
N ILE A 189 10.82 16.96 -28.07
CA ILE A 189 9.61 16.76 -28.85
C ILE A 189 8.39 16.90 -27.93
N SER A 190 7.42 17.71 -28.36
CA SER A 190 6.13 17.84 -27.68
C SER A 190 4.93 17.53 -28.59
N ASP A 191 5.07 17.77 -29.90
CA ASP A 191 4.04 17.45 -30.88
C ASP A 191 4.46 16.25 -31.74
N ILE A 192 3.65 15.19 -31.67
CA ILE A 192 3.85 13.95 -32.42
C ILE A 192 2.77 13.76 -33.51
N SER A 193 2.02 14.81 -33.83
CA SER A 193 1.01 14.76 -34.90
C SER A 193 1.54 14.26 -36.26
N PRO A 194 2.83 14.51 -36.65
CA PRO A 194 3.39 13.94 -37.90
C PRO A 194 3.40 12.42 -37.96
N LEU A 195 3.32 11.72 -36.80
CA LEU A 195 3.34 10.25 -36.74
C LEU A 195 1.98 9.61 -37.03
N ALA A 196 0.88 10.37 -37.02
CA ALA A 196 -0.50 9.85 -36.99
C ALA A 196 -0.90 8.86 -38.10
N ASN A 197 -0.19 8.88 -39.25
CA ASN A 197 -0.47 8.00 -40.39
C ASN A 197 0.65 7.00 -40.68
N LEU A 198 1.68 6.92 -39.87
CA LEU A 198 2.80 5.99 -40.04
C LEU A 198 2.42 4.59 -39.55
N THR A 199 1.39 4.01 -40.16
CA THR A 199 0.78 2.75 -39.74
C THR A 199 1.69 1.53 -39.89
N ASN A 200 2.86 1.66 -40.53
CA ASN A 200 3.88 0.62 -40.62
C ASN A 200 4.77 0.56 -39.36
N LEU A 201 4.71 1.57 -38.47
CA LEU A 201 5.48 1.57 -37.23
C LEU A 201 5.12 0.35 -36.36
N SER A 202 6.14 -0.41 -35.99
CA SER A 202 6.08 -1.56 -35.11
C SER A 202 6.86 -1.33 -33.81
N ASP A 203 7.86 -0.45 -33.84
CA ASP A 203 8.74 -0.11 -32.74
C ASP A 203 8.91 1.41 -32.68
N LEU A 204 8.43 2.03 -31.60
CA LEU A 204 8.44 3.47 -31.39
C LEU A 204 8.97 3.80 -30.00
N ASP A 205 10.10 4.51 -29.94
CA ASP A 205 10.70 4.94 -28.68
C ASP A 205 10.89 6.45 -28.64
N LEU A 206 10.15 7.10 -27.76
CA LEU A 206 10.10 8.55 -27.56
C LEU A 206 10.36 8.94 -26.10
N TYR A 207 11.05 8.10 -25.32
CA TYR A 207 11.30 8.39 -23.90
C TYR A 207 12.12 9.67 -23.71
N SER A 208 11.92 10.33 -22.57
CA SER A 208 12.61 11.58 -22.22
C SER A 208 12.42 12.68 -23.26
N ASN A 209 11.16 13.03 -23.51
CA ASN A 209 10.71 14.13 -24.32
C ASN A 209 9.74 15.04 -23.51
N GLN A 210 8.89 15.82 -24.15
CA GLN A 210 7.93 16.75 -23.52
C GLN A 210 6.49 16.46 -23.96
N ILE A 211 6.21 15.20 -24.32
CA ILE A 211 4.95 14.76 -24.91
C ILE A 211 3.86 14.69 -23.83
N SER A 212 2.70 15.28 -24.12
CA SER A 212 1.50 15.18 -23.28
C SER A 212 0.30 14.63 -24.03
N ASP A 213 0.20 14.87 -25.35
CA ASP A 213 -0.86 14.36 -26.21
C ASP A 213 -0.34 13.21 -27.08
N ILE A 214 -0.90 12.02 -26.89
CA ILE A 214 -0.59 10.82 -27.66
C ILE A 214 -1.75 10.41 -28.58
N SER A 215 -2.74 11.28 -28.81
CA SER A 215 -3.84 11.02 -29.74
C SER A 215 -3.38 10.63 -31.16
N PRO A 216 -2.22 11.11 -31.67
CA PRO A 216 -1.71 10.65 -32.97
C PRO A 216 -1.39 9.16 -33.06
N LEU A 217 -1.17 8.48 -31.92
CA LEU A 217 -0.82 7.05 -31.90
C LEU A 217 -2.03 6.12 -32.08
N ALA A 218 -3.27 6.62 -31.95
CA ALA A 218 -4.49 5.81 -31.86
C ALA A 218 -4.71 4.81 -33.01
N ASN A 219 -4.14 5.07 -34.20
CA ASN A 219 -4.29 4.20 -35.37
C ASN A 219 -3.03 3.38 -35.71
N LEU A 220 -1.97 3.46 -34.92
CA LEU A 220 -0.72 2.75 -35.17
C LEU A 220 -0.81 1.30 -34.63
N THR A 221 -1.79 0.57 -35.14
CA THR A 221 -2.16 -0.77 -34.61
C THR A 221 -1.11 -1.86 -34.88
N ASN A 222 -0.06 -1.57 -35.66
CA ASN A 222 1.07 -2.49 -35.83
C ASN A 222 2.14 -2.36 -34.74
N LEU A 223 2.03 -1.38 -33.82
CA LEU A 223 2.97 -1.23 -32.73
C LEU A 223 2.98 -2.48 -31.84
N SER A 224 4.16 -3.04 -31.65
CA SER A 224 4.48 -4.12 -30.70
C SER A 224 5.29 -3.62 -29.52
N ASP A 225 6.12 -2.58 -29.74
CA ASP A 225 7.02 -1.99 -28.76
C ASP A 225 6.80 -0.46 -28.72
N LEU A 226 6.47 0.07 -27.55
CA LEU A 226 6.19 1.49 -27.35
C LEU A 226 6.84 2.03 -26.07
N GLY A 227 7.85 2.88 -26.24
CA GLY A 227 8.57 3.56 -25.17
C GLY A 227 8.13 5.03 -25.06
N LEU A 228 7.45 5.37 -23.97
CA LEU A 228 6.98 6.73 -23.64
C LEU A 228 7.43 7.19 -22.23
N TYR A 229 8.40 6.52 -21.66
CA TYR A 229 8.96 6.81 -20.35
C TYR A 229 9.45 8.28 -20.26
N ASN A 230 9.22 8.89 -19.06
CA ASN A 230 9.67 10.26 -18.77
C ASN A 230 9.13 11.30 -19.77
N ASN A 231 7.81 11.42 -19.80
CA ASN A 231 7.06 12.42 -20.55
C ASN A 231 6.04 13.12 -19.61
N GLN A 232 4.99 13.73 -20.16
CA GLN A 232 3.96 14.47 -19.39
C GLN A 232 2.55 13.92 -19.67
N ILE A 233 2.46 12.61 -19.95
CA ILE A 233 1.24 11.93 -20.40
C ILE A 233 0.33 11.67 -19.20
N SER A 234 -0.95 12.01 -19.34
CA SER A 234 -2.00 11.69 -18.36
C SER A 234 -3.15 10.88 -18.96
N ASP A 235 -3.47 11.11 -20.25
CA ASP A 235 -4.50 10.39 -20.98
C ASP A 235 -3.88 9.34 -21.90
N ILE A 236 -4.17 8.07 -21.64
CA ILE A 236 -3.73 6.93 -22.44
C ILE A 236 -4.88 6.28 -23.22
N SER A 237 -6.02 6.95 -23.34
CA SER A 237 -7.16 6.46 -24.15
C SER A 237 -6.81 6.14 -25.59
N PRO A 238 -5.83 6.82 -26.27
CA PRO A 238 -5.41 6.47 -27.61
C PRO A 238 -4.78 5.07 -27.74
N LEU A 239 -4.32 4.47 -26.65
CA LEU A 239 -3.68 3.14 -26.68
C LEU A 239 -4.69 1.99 -26.71
N ALA A 240 -5.98 2.23 -26.46
CA ALA A 240 -7.00 1.20 -26.22
C ALA A 240 -7.14 0.15 -27.35
N ASN A 241 -6.79 0.50 -28.59
CA ASN A 241 -6.90 -0.39 -29.75
C ASN A 241 -5.54 -0.96 -30.22
N LEU A 242 -4.44 -0.65 -29.55
CA LEU A 242 -3.10 -1.11 -29.94
C LEU A 242 -2.85 -2.54 -29.40
N THR A 243 -3.72 -3.46 -29.79
CA THR A 243 -3.77 -4.83 -29.25
C THR A 243 -2.56 -5.70 -29.63
N ASN A 244 -1.68 -5.24 -30.53
CA ASN A 244 -0.43 -5.91 -30.85
C ASN A 244 0.71 -5.59 -29.89
N LEU A 245 0.53 -4.61 -28.98
CA LEU A 245 1.55 -4.24 -27.99
C LEU A 245 1.94 -5.45 -27.12
N SER A 246 3.22 -5.71 -27.08
CA SER A 246 3.85 -6.70 -26.21
C SER A 246 4.72 -6.03 -25.14
N ASN A 247 5.34 -4.91 -25.44
CA ASN A 247 6.15 -4.09 -24.54
C ASN A 247 5.62 -2.65 -24.51
N LEU A 248 5.31 -2.15 -23.34
CA LEU A 248 4.80 -0.80 -23.12
C LEU A 248 5.48 -0.17 -21.91
N ASP A 249 6.26 0.88 -22.14
CA ASP A 249 6.90 1.64 -21.08
C ASP A 249 6.27 3.03 -20.94
N LEU A 250 5.51 3.22 -19.86
CA LEU A 250 4.84 4.44 -19.45
C LEU A 250 5.38 5.00 -18.13
N ASN A 251 6.54 4.55 -17.68
CA ASN A 251 7.16 5.00 -16.44
C ASN A 251 7.34 6.53 -16.42
N ASN A 252 7.32 7.14 -15.22
CA ASN A 252 7.51 8.58 -15.02
C ASN A 252 6.60 9.45 -15.92
N ASN A 253 5.30 9.31 -15.73
CA ASN A 253 4.26 10.11 -16.36
C ASN A 253 3.25 10.61 -15.30
N GLN A 254 2.04 10.98 -15.69
CA GLN A 254 0.99 11.52 -14.80
C GLN A 254 -0.30 10.68 -14.90
N ILE A 255 -0.16 9.37 -15.16
CA ILE A 255 -1.26 8.46 -15.47
C ILE A 255 -1.96 8.05 -14.18
N SER A 256 -3.30 8.06 -14.20
CA SER A 256 -4.14 7.55 -13.09
C SER A 256 -5.18 6.54 -13.54
N ASP A 257 -5.67 6.61 -14.79
CA ASP A 257 -6.66 5.70 -15.36
C ASP A 257 -5.99 4.68 -16.28
N LEU A 258 -6.09 3.40 -15.93
CA LEU A 258 -5.59 2.27 -16.70
C LEU A 258 -6.66 1.57 -17.55
N SER A 259 -7.91 2.06 -17.55
CA SER A 259 -9.01 1.42 -18.30
C SER A 259 -8.71 1.17 -19.78
N PRO A 260 -7.92 2.02 -20.50
CA PRO A 260 -7.54 1.78 -21.87
C PRO A 260 -6.68 0.52 -22.09
N LEU A 261 -5.97 0.05 -21.04
CA LEU A 261 -5.08 -1.11 -21.16
C LEU A 261 -5.82 -2.45 -21.07
N SER A 262 -7.09 -2.46 -20.65
CA SER A 262 -7.83 -3.67 -20.27
C SER A 262 -7.93 -4.76 -21.36
N ASN A 263 -7.81 -4.37 -22.63
CA ASN A 263 -7.87 -5.29 -23.77
C ASN A 263 -6.51 -5.60 -24.40
N LEU A 264 -5.41 -5.05 -23.90
CA LEU A 264 -4.07 -5.25 -24.44
C LEU A 264 -3.47 -6.59 -23.96
N THR A 265 -4.18 -7.67 -24.21
CA THR A 265 -3.88 -9.01 -23.67
C THR A 265 -2.58 -9.64 -24.19
N ASN A 266 -1.93 -9.04 -25.21
CA ASN A 266 -0.62 -9.48 -25.70
C ASN A 266 0.56 -8.90 -24.90
N LEU A 267 0.32 -7.98 -23.96
CA LEU A 267 1.36 -7.37 -23.14
C LEU A 267 2.09 -8.43 -22.31
N LYS A 268 3.42 -8.37 -22.36
CA LYS A 268 4.37 -9.18 -21.58
C LYS A 268 5.17 -8.33 -20.61
N ASP A 269 5.53 -7.14 -21.03
CA ASP A 269 6.29 -6.16 -20.25
C ASP A 269 5.52 -4.85 -20.16
N LEU A 270 5.22 -4.42 -18.92
CA LEU A 270 4.47 -3.19 -18.66
C LEU A 270 5.16 -2.36 -17.57
N GLY A 271 5.67 -1.20 -17.95
CA GLY A 271 6.27 -0.21 -17.05
C GLY A 271 5.27 0.89 -16.72
N LEU A 272 4.97 1.05 -15.45
CA LEU A 272 4.06 2.07 -14.88
C LEU A 272 4.65 2.74 -13.64
N TYR A 273 5.97 2.62 -13.44
CA TYR A 273 6.70 3.23 -12.33
C TYR A 273 6.49 4.74 -12.28
N ASN A 274 6.33 5.29 -11.06
CA ASN A 274 6.19 6.72 -10.80
C ASN A 274 5.09 7.39 -11.63
N ASN A 275 3.85 7.01 -11.31
CA ASN A 275 2.61 7.56 -11.83
C ASN A 275 1.65 7.91 -10.66
N GLN A 276 0.36 8.08 -10.94
CA GLN A 276 -0.66 8.44 -9.94
C GLN A 276 -1.74 7.34 -9.82
N ILE A 277 -1.35 6.08 -10.02
CA ILE A 277 -2.25 4.93 -10.13
C ILE A 277 -2.68 4.47 -8.74
N SER A 278 -3.99 4.27 -8.56
CA SER A 278 -4.57 3.65 -7.37
C SER A 278 -5.42 2.42 -7.69
N ASP A 279 -6.05 2.38 -8.87
CA ASP A 279 -6.86 1.26 -9.35
C ASP A 279 -6.14 0.50 -10.47
N ILE A 280 -5.85 -0.77 -10.22
CA ILE A 280 -5.23 -1.71 -11.17
C ILE A 280 -6.19 -2.79 -11.66
N SER A 281 -7.51 -2.65 -11.40
CA SER A 281 -8.53 -3.59 -11.87
C SER A 281 -8.50 -3.83 -13.39
N PRO A 282 -8.14 -2.85 -14.25
CA PRO A 282 -8.01 -3.07 -15.69
C PRO A 282 -6.94 -4.07 -16.09
N LEU A 283 -5.94 -4.34 -15.22
CA LEU A 283 -4.85 -5.28 -15.53
C LEU A 283 -5.23 -6.75 -15.31
N SER A 284 -6.39 -7.04 -14.71
CA SER A 284 -6.77 -8.38 -14.23
C SER A 284 -6.82 -9.47 -15.32
N ASN A 285 -7.00 -9.08 -16.60
CA ASN A 285 -7.05 -10.01 -17.73
C ASN A 285 -5.75 -10.08 -18.55
N LEU A 286 -4.71 -9.34 -18.18
CA LEU A 286 -3.44 -9.30 -18.90
C LEU A 286 -2.56 -10.51 -18.52
N THR A 287 -3.08 -11.70 -18.71
CA THR A 287 -2.48 -12.96 -18.23
C THR A 287 -1.16 -13.33 -18.90
N ASN A 288 -0.77 -12.65 -19.98
CA ASN A 288 0.52 -12.82 -20.63
C ASN A 288 1.66 -12.00 -19.99
N LEU A 289 1.34 -11.12 -19.03
CA LEU A 289 2.36 -10.33 -18.33
C LEU A 289 3.37 -11.23 -17.63
N SER A 290 4.64 -10.98 -17.93
CA SER A 290 5.81 -11.58 -17.30
C SER A 290 6.59 -10.60 -16.43
N HIS A 291 6.56 -9.32 -16.79
CA HIS A 291 7.18 -8.21 -16.06
C HIS A 291 6.16 -7.09 -15.85
N LEU A 292 5.98 -6.67 -14.61
CA LEU A 292 5.10 -5.57 -14.25
C LEU A 292 5.78 -4.68 -13.21
N ASN A 293 5.96 -3.41 -13.56
CA ASN A 293 6.51 -2.41 -12.65
C ASN A 293 5.44 -1.38 -12.29
N LEU A 294 5.04 -1.36 -11.03
CA LEU A 294 4.06 -0.45 -10.44
C LEU A 294 4.64 0.35 -9.26
N ASN A 295 5.97 0.39 -9.13
CA ASN A 295 6.67 1.09 -8.07
C ASN A 295 6.35 2.59 -8.08
N TYR A 296 6.34 3.25 -6.90
CA TYR A 296 5.99 4.66 -6.71
C TYR A 296 4.61 5.02 -7.29
N ASN A 297 3.56 4.39 -6.76
CA ASN A 297 2.16 4.70 -7.06
C ASN A 297 1.34 4.84 -5.76
N GLN A 298 0.01 4.75 -5.82
CA GLN A 298 -0.91 4.92 -4.69
C GLN A 298 -1.77 3.65 -4.48
N ILE A 299 -1.24 2.48 -4.86
CA ILE A 299 -1.96 1.22 -4.89
C ILE A 299 -2.10 0.65 -3.48
N SER A 300 -3.33 0.24 -3.12
CA SER A 300 -3.61 -0.46 -1.87
C SER A 300 -4.22 -1.84 -2.08
N ASP A 301 -4.98 -2.04 -3.16
CA ASP A 301 -5.59 -3.32 -3.54
C ASP A 301 -4.86 -3.94 -4.73
N ILE A 302 -4.27 -5.11 -4.51
CA ILE A 302 -3.59 -5.90 -5.54
C ILE A 302 -4.34 -7.20 -5.88
N SER A 303 -5.61 -7.33 -5.47
CA SER A 303 -6.45 -8.47 -5.81
C SER A 303 -6.58 -8.72 -7.32
N PRO A 304 -6.52 -7.69 -8.23
CA PRO A 304 -6.52 -7.91 -9.67
C PRO A 304 -5.33 -8.72 -10.21
N LEU A 305 -4.22 -8.82 -9.46
CA LEU A 305 -3.04 -9.58 -9.89
C LEU A 305 -3.17 -11.09 -9.70
N ALA A 306 -4.19 -11.57 -8.96
CA ALA A 306 -4.31 -12.97 -8.51
C ALA A 306 -4.23 -14.03 -9.64
N ASN A 307 -4.61 -13.67 -10.87
CA ASN A 307 -4.63 -14.58 -12.02
C ASN A 307 -3.46 -14.40 -12.99
N LEU A 308 -2.52 -13.49 -12.72
CA LEU A 308 -1.40 -13.20 -13.61
C LEU A 308 -0.26 -14.20 -13.38
N ALA A 309 -0.55 -15.48 -13.58
CA ALA A 309 0.32 -16.60 -13.24
C ALA A 309 1.65 -16.63 -14.02
N ASN A 310 1.79 -15.88 -15.13
CA ASN A 310 3.01 -15.77 -15.91
C ASN A 310 4.01 -14.75 -15.34
N LEU A 311 3.62 -13.96 -14.33
CA LEU A 311 4.52 -12.98 -13.70
C LEU A 311 5.76 -13.67 -13.13
N SER A 312 6.92 -13.20 -13.57
CA SER A 312 8.24 -13.57 -13.07
C SER A 312 8.91 -12.41 -12.31
N ASN A 313 8.64 -11.18 -12.72
CA ASN A 313 9.13 -9.95 -12.09
C ASN A 313 7.95 -9.04 -11.75
N LEU A 314 7.81 -8.71 -10.47
CA LEU A 314 6.77 -7.81 -9.98
C LEU A 314 7.39 -6.79 -9.02
N ASP A 315 7.28 -5.51 -9.40
CA ASP A 315 7.74 -4.41 -8.58
C ASP A 315 6.54 -3.57 -8.09
N LEU A 316 6.34 -3.59 -6.78
CA LEU A 316 5.28 -2.91 -6.04
C LEU A 316 5.85 -2.03 -4.92
N ASP A 317 7.15 -1.71 -4.96
CA ASP A 317 7.77 -0.83 -3.97
C ASP A 317 7.02 0.51 -3.85
N ASN A 318 7.10 1.15 -2.69
CA ASN A 318 6.58 2.50 -2.49
C ASN A 318 5.09 2.66 -2.88
N ASN A 319 4.24 1.83 -2.29
CA ASN A 319 2.78 1.87 -2.41
C ASN A 319 2.10 1.87 -1.02
N GLN A 320 0.82 1.55 -0.95
CA GLN A 320 0.02 1.53 0.29
C GLN A 320 -0.54 0.12 0.59
N ILE A 321 0.14 -0.92 0.12
CA ILE A 321 -0.32 -2.30 0.16
C ILE A 321 -0.20 -2.86 1.57
N SER A 322 -1.27 -3.48 2.07
CA SER A 322 -1.29 -4.19 3.35
C SER A 322 -1.64 -5.66 3.21
N ASP A 323 -2.48 -6.03 2.24
CA ASP A 323 -2.87 -7.41 1.95
C ASP A 323 -2.19 -7.90 0.67
N ILE A 324 -1.41 -8.96 0.78
CA ILE A 324 -0.73 -9.63 -0.33
C ILE A 324 -1.22 -11.06 -0.55
N SER A 325 -2.41 -11.40 -0.05
CA SER A 325 -3.02 -12.74 -0.19
C SER A 325 -3.19 -13.17 -1.65
N SER A 326 -3.44 -12.21 -2.56
CA SER A 326 -3.56 -12.43 -4.00
C SER A 326 -2.29 -12.97 -4.67
N LEU A 327 -1.12 -12.81 -4.05
CA LEU A 327 0.15 -13.32 -4.60
C LEU A 327 0.36 -14.82 -4.38
N ALA A 328 -0.43 -15.47 -3.52
CA ALA A 328 -0.21 -16.85 -3.07
C ALA A 328 -0.06 -17.90 -4.19
N ASN A 329 -0.65 -17.65 -5.36
CA ASN A 329 -0.64 -18.57 -6.50
C ASN A 329 0.32 -18.16 -7.63
N LEU A 330 1.04 -17.05 -7.50
CA LEU A 330 1.97 -16.56 -8.51
C LEU A 330 3.33 -17.27 -8.40
N THR A 331 3.30 -18.59 -8.52
CA THR A 331 4.45 -19.46 -8.26
C THR A 331 5.60 -19.34 -9.27
N ASN A 332 5.40 -18.61 -10.38
CA ASN A 332 6.46 -18.30 -11.35
C ASN A 332 7.30 -17.07 -10.95
N LEU A 333 6.93 -16.35 -9.88
CA LEU A 333 7.69 -15.19 -9.41
C LEU A 333 9.11 -15.58 -9.00
N LYS A 334 10.07 -14.84 -9.56
CA LYS A 334 11.50 -14.88 -9.23
C LYS A 334 11.94 -13.64 -8.50
N ASN A 335 11.44 -12.48 -8.91
CA ASN A 335 11.77 -11.18 -8.34
C ASN A 335 10.50 -10.50 -7.84
N LEU A 336 10.45 -10.19 -6.56
CA LEU A 336 9.33 -9.53 -5.92
C LEU A 336 9.83 -8.40 -5.03
N TYR A 337 9.42 -7.18 -5.36
CA TYR A 337 9.79 -5.96 -4.64
C TYR A 337 8.55 -5.40 -3.96
N LEU A 338 8.59 -5.30 -2.64
CA LEU A 338 7.49 -4.87 -1.77
C LEU A 338 7.97 -3.88 -0.68
N ASN A 339 9.13 -3.23 -0.87
CA ASN A 339 9.64 -2.25 0.09
C ASN A 339 8.66 -1.08 0.26
N ASN A 340 8.70 -0.43 1.44
CA ASN A 340 7.92 0.77 1.70
C ASN A 340 6.42 0.58 1.44
N ASN A 341 5.83 -0.43 2.10
CA ASN A 341 4.41 -0.70 2.10
C ASN A 341 3.88 -0.82 3.55
N GLN A 342 2.69 -1.38 3.75
CA GLN A 342 2.04 -1.53 5.05
C GLN A 342 1.82 -3.02 5.39
N ILE A 343 2.63 -3.91 4.84
CA ILE A 343 2.47 -5.37 4.92
C ILE A 343 2.85 -5.85 6.33
N SER A 344 1.96 -6.64 6.94
CA SER A 344 2.20 -7.29 8.23
C SER A 344 2.14 -8.81 8.15
N ASP A 345 1.27 -9.37 7.31
CA ASP A 345 1.15 -10.81 7.08
C ASP A 345 1.78 -11.20 5.73
N ILE A 346 2.76 -12.09 5.79
CA ILE A 346 3.48 -12.62 4.62
C ILE A 346 3.25 -14.12 4.42
N SER A 347 2.20 -14.67 5.02
CA SER A 347 1.86 -16.10 4.92
C SER A 347 1.64 -16.56 3.48
N SER A 348 1.12 -15.67 2.61
CA SER A 348 0.93 -15.92 1.17
C SER A 348 2.22 -16.19 0.40
N LEU A 349 3.38 -15.78 0.92
CA LEU A 349 4.68 -16.01 0.25
C LEU A 349 5.24 -17.41 0.47
N ALA A 350 4.71 -18.18 1.43
CA ALA A 350 5.28 -19.47 1.87
C ALA A 350 5.48 -20.51 0.75
N ASN A 351 4.67 -20.43 -0.32
CA ASN A 351 4.71 -21.36 -1.45
C ASN A 351 5.42 -20.82 -2.70
N LEU A 352 5.93 -19.59 -2.68
CA LEU A 352 6.60 -18.96 -3.81
C LEU A 352 8.06 -19.39 -3.88
N THR A 353 8.31 -20.71 -3.94
CA THR A 353 9.62 -21.34 -3.82
C THR A 353 10.58 -21.02 -4.97
N ASN A 354 10.10 -20.41 -6.07
CA ASN A 354 10.93 -19.94 -7.18
C ASN A 354 11.55 -18.54 -6.95
N LEU A 355 11.20 -17.86 -5.82
CA LEU A 355 11.78 -16.55 -5.52
C LEU A 355 13.29 -16.61 -5.33
N GLU A 356 13.98 -15.74 -6.09
CA GLU A 356 15.43 -15.51 -6.02
C GLU A 356 15.74 -14.16 -5.35
N TYR A 357 14.90 -13.17 -5.56
CA TYR A 357 15.02 -11.81 -5.01
C TYR A 357 13.71 -11.39 -4.35
N LEU A 358 13.76 -11.10 -3.05
CA LEU A 358 12.61 -10.67 -2.26
C LEU A 358 12.98 -9.47 -1.39
N TYR A 359 12.29 -8.36 -1.58
CA TYR A 359 12.52 -7.13 -0.83
C TYR A 359 11.26 -6.76 -0.04
N LEU A 360 11.39 -6.69 1.29
CA LEU A 360 10.32 -6.43 2.25
C LEU A 360 10.72 -5.37 3.28
N ASN A 361 11.76 -4.56 2.99
CA ASN A 361 12.20 -3.50 3.91
C ASN A 361 11.09 -2.45 4.11
N TYR A 362 11.10 -1.77 5.26
CA TYR A 362 10.17 -0.67 5.55
C TYR A 362 8.69 -1.09 5.51
N ASN A 363 8.35 -2.22 6.15
CA ASN A 363 6.99 -2.73 6.31
C ASN A 363 6.61 -2.83 7.81
N GLN A 364 5.66 -3.71 8.14
CA GLN A 364 5.15 -3.92 9.50
C GLN A 364 5.24 -5.39 9.92
N ILE A 365 6.18 -6.14 9.37
CA ILE A 365 6.30 -7.58 9.52
C ILE A 365 6.84 -7.92 10.91
N SER A 366 6.15 -8.82 11.63
CA SER A 366 6.56 -9.34 12.94
C SER A 366 6.98 -10.81 12.91
N ASP A 367 6.50 -11.59 11.95
CA ASP A 367 6.73 -13.03 11.83
C ASP A 367 7.27 -13.36 10.43
N ILE A 368 8.52 -13.81 10.36
CA ILE A 368 9.16 -14.21 9.10
C ILE A 368 9.24 -15.73 8.92
N SER A 369 8.55 -16.49 9.76
CA SER A 369 8.50 -17.96 9.64
C SER A 369 7.92 -18.47 8.31
N PRO A 370 7.00 -17.76 7.61
CA PRO A 370 6.56 -18.18 6.29
C PRO A 370 7.66 -18.27 5.23
N LEU A 371 8.78 -17.57 5.43
CA LEU A 371 9.90 -17.57 4.46
C LEU A 371 10.81 -18.79 4.58
N SER A 372 10.62 -19.64 5.58
CA SER A 372 11.52 -20.77 5.90
C SER A 372 11.80 -21.73 4.73
N ASN A 373 10.82 -21.90 3.82
CA ASN A 373 10.94 -22.81 2.69
C ASN A 373 11.47 -22.17 1.39
N LEU A 374 11.78 -20.89 1.38
CA LEU A 374 12.24 -20.15 0.19
C LEU A 374 13.75 -20.37 -0.03
N THR A 375 14.13 -21.60 -0.30
CA THR A 375 15.55 -22.04 -0.38
C THR A 375 16.30 -21.51 -1.59
N ASN A 376 15.61 -20.97 -2.61
CA ASN A 376 16.21 -20.39 -3.81
C ASN A 376 16.60 -18.91 -3.65
N LEU A 377 16.27 -18.29 -2.51
CA LEU A 377 16.60 -16.87 -2.27
C LEU A 377 18.11 -16.63 -2.33
N ARG A 378 18.49 -15.67 -3.19
CA ARG A 378 19.82 -15.12 -3.36
C ARG A 378 19.96 -13.77 -2.68
N TRP A 379 18.85 -13.05 -2.63
CA TRP A 379 18.78 -11.75 -1.96
C TRP A 379 17.45 -11.58 -1.22
N LEU A 380 17.55 -11.15 0.04
CA LEU A 380 16.40 -10.92 0.92
C LEU A 380 16.60 -9.62 1.69
N GLY A 381 15.63 -8.72 1.63
CA GLY A 381 15.58 -7.49 2.42
C GLY A 381 14.47 -7.58 3.47
N LEU A 382 14.81 -7.38 4.77
CA LEU A 382 13.88 -7.45 5.91
C LEU A 382 14.09 -6.31 6.91
N GLU A 383 14.82 -5.28 6.53
CA GLU A 383 15.23 -4.22 7.45
C GLU A 383 14.11 -3.21 7.70
N ASP A 384 14.25 -2.47 8.81
CA ASP A 384 13.45 -1.29 9.13
C ASP A 384 11.94 -1.51 9.22
N GLN A 385 11.51 -2.61 9.86
CA GLN A 385 10.09 -2.85 10.12
C GLN A 385 9.56 -1.87 11.17
N LYS A 386 8.38 -1.26 10.92
CA LYS A 386 7.77 -0.27 11.82
C LYS A 386 6.35 -0.69 12.20
N ILE A 387 6.21 -1.31 13.35
CA ILE A 387 4.94 -1.81 13.85
C ILE A 387 4.37 -0.78 14.82
N SER A 388 3.17 -0.27 14.52
CA SER A 388 2.42 0.62 15.42
C SER A 388 1.18 -0.10 15.90
N ALA A 389 1.13 -0.37 17.21
CA ALA A 389 -0.04 -0.97 17.83
C ALA A 389 -1.17 0.06 18.05
N SER A 390 -2.39 -0.43 18.21
CA SER A 390 -3.51 0.39 18.65
C SER A 390 -3.21 1.00 20.02
N LYS A 391 -3.62 2.26 20.21
CA LYS A 391 -3.43 2.95 21.49
C LYS A 391 -4.16 2.25 22.63
N VAL A 392 -3.53 2.25 23.81
CA VAL A 392 -4.09 1.68 25.03
C VAL A 392 -4.21 2.76 26.12
N LYS A 393 -5.12 2.55 27.08
CA LYS A 393 -5.19 3.39 28.27
C LYS A 393 -3.97 3.13 29.16
N TRP A 394 -3.53 4.15 29.88
CA TRP A 394 -2.48 4.01 30.88
C TRP A 394 -2.83 2.96 31.90
N ASN A 395 -1.85 2.11 32.19
CA ASN A 395 -1.87 1.13 33.28
C ASN A 395 -0.45 0.97 33.84
N ASP A 396 -0.31 0.62 35.11
CA ASP A 396 0.97 0.34 35.74
C ASP A 396 0.85 -0.91 36.63
N PRO A 397 1.49 -2.03 36.29
CA PRO A 397 2.37 -2.25 35.14
C PRO A 397 1.62 -2.37 33.81
N LEU A 398 2.20 -1.80 32.72
CA LEU A 398 1.75 -2.03 31.36
C LEU A 398 2.52 -3.20 30.76
N SER A 399 1.83 -4.17 30.19
CA SER A 399 2.45 -5.36 29.59
C SER A 399 1.95 -5.66 28.20
N VAL A 400 2.85 -6.12 27.31
CA VAL A 400 2.53 -6.64 25.98
C VAL A 400 3.26 -7.96 25.72
N THR A 401 2.65 -8.82 24.92
CA THR A 401 3.30 -10.04 24.45
C THR A 401 4.18 -9.74 23.24
N ASN A 402 5.44 -10.16 23.29
CA ASN A 402 6.34 -10.11 22.13
C ASN A 402 5.84 -11.06 21.03
N ALA A 403 5.65 -10.54 19.82
CA ALA A 403 5.17 -11.30 18.66
C ALA A 403 6.24 -11.47 17.58
N ILE A 404 7.46 -10.96 17.80
CA ILE A 404 8.53 -10.96 16.79
C ILE A 404 9.13 -12.36 16.68
N LYS A 405 9.05 -12.97 15.49
CA LYS A 405 9.53 -14.32 15.25
C LYS A 405 10.53 -14.40 14.10
N ASP A 406 11.53 -15.23 14.26
CA ASP A 406 12.49 -15.58 13.23
C ASP A 406 11.90 -16.55 12.18
N ASN A 407 12.72 -16.91 11.18
CA ASN A 407 12.33 -17.85 10.11
C ASN A 407 12.07 -19.30 10.60
N ASN A 408 12.41 -19.62 11.85
CA ASN A 408 12.10 -20.92 12.47
C ASN A 408 10.88 -20.84 13.39
N GLY A 409 10.24 -19.66 13.48
CA GLY A 409 9.11 -19.41 14.35
C GLY A 409 9.47 -19.16 15.83
N ASN A 410 10.75 -19.00 16.16
CA ASN A 410 11.19 -18.69 17.52
C ASN A 410 11.05 -17.20 17.81
N LEU A 411 10.68 -16.85 19.04
CA LEU A 411 10.62 -15.45 19.47
C LEU A 411 12.01 -14.80 19.51
N ILE A 412 12.12 -13.63 18.88
CA ILE A 412 13.32 -12.78 18.93
C ILE A 412 13.21 -11.87 20.16
N ALA A 413 14.18 -11.95 21.06
CA ALA A 413 14.21 -11.06 22.22
C ALA A 413 14.45 -9.61 21.79
N PRO A 414 13.83 -8.61 22.46
CA PRO A 414 14.12 -7.20 22.23
C PRO A 414 15.59 -6.88 22.41
N SER A 415 16.15 -6.09 21.49
CA SER A 415 17.51 -5.54 21.58
C SER A 415 17.55 -4.26 22.46
N SER A 416 16.44 -3.53 22.48
CA SER A 416 16.24 -2.39 23.38
C SER A 416 14.77 -2.22 23.73
N ILE A 417 14.50 -1.66 24.93
CA ILE A 417 13.14 -1.38 25.42
C ILE A 417 13.16 0.02 26.02
N SER A 418 12.20 0.88 25.59
CA SER A 418 12.08 2.24 26.12
C SER A 418 11.64 2.25 27.59
N ASN A 419 11.75 3.42 28.25
CA ASN A 419 11.19 3.69 29.57
C ASN A 419 11.55 2.63 30.63
N GLN A 420 12.77 2.07 30.57
CA GLN A 420 13.29 1.06 31.49
C GLN A 420 12.39 -0.20 31.58
N GLY A 421 11.64 -0.52 30.53
CA GLY A 421 10.86 -1.74 30.46
C GLY A 421 11.72 -3.00 30.54
N ALA A 422 11.14 -4.09 31.03
CA ALA A 422 11.80 -5.37 31.19
C ALA A 422 11.19 -6.44 30.27
N TYR A 423 12.01 -7.38 29.80
CA TYR A 423 11.58 -8.54 29.03
C TYR A 423 11.71 -9.82 29.86
N THR A 424 10.61 -10.52 29.99
CA THR A 424 10.57 -11.90 30.52
C THR A 424 9.75 -12.72 29.52
N ASN A 425 10.44 -13.54 28.73
CA ASN A 425 9.85 -14.28 27.60
C ASN A 425 8.51 -14.94 27.98
N PRO A 426 7.39 -14.66 27.27
CA PRO A 426 7.28 -13.83 26.06
C PRO A 426 6.85 -12.38 26.33
N THR A 427 6.87 -11.87 27.55
CA THR A 427 6.22 -10.62 27.96
C THR A 427 7.21 -9.46 28.11
N ILE A 428 6.86 -8.31 27.60
CA ILE A 428 7.53 -7.03 27.83
C ILE A 428 6.66 -6.22 28.79
N THR A 429 7.25 -5.72 29.89
CA THR A 429 6.54 -5.00 30.94
C THR A 429 7.20 -3.67 31.24
N TRP A 430 6.42 -2.63 31.34
CA TRP A 430 6.82 -1.30 31.82
C TRP A 430 6.19 -1.04 33.16
N THR A 431 6.99 -0.52 34.09
CA THR A 431 6.56 -0.12 35.45
C THR A 431 6.95 1.31 35.72
N GLY A 432 6.16 2.02 36.51
CA GLY A 432 6.42 3.42 36.87
C GLY A 432 6.14 4.42 35.77
N LEU A 433 5.30 4.06 34.77
CA LEU A 433 4.83 4.99 33.74
C LEU A 433 3.93 6.06 34.37
N THR A 434 4.12 7.31 33.99
CA THR A 434 3.21 8.39 34.44
C THR A 434 1.86 8.31 33.70
N ASN A 435 0.76 8.64 34.41
CA ASN A 435 -0.58 8.70 33.81
C ASN A 435 -0.73 9.96 32.92
N THR A 436 0.03 10.00 31.84
CA THR A 436 0.02 11.07 30.81
C THR A 436 0.12 10.45 29.43
N PRO A 437 -0.36 11.11 28.38
CA PRO A 437 -0.15 10.63 27.02
C PRO A 437 1.34 10.48 26.73
N GLN A 438 1.75 9.29 26.29
CA GLN A 438 3.12 8.94 25.97
C GLN A 438 3.16 7.75 25.00
N SER A 439 4.34 7.31 24.60
CA SER A 439 4.51 6.07 23.85
C SER A 439 5.61 5.24 24.48
N VAL A 440 5.42 3.93 24.50
CA VAL A 440 6.46 2.97 24.84
C VAL A 440 6.81 2.15 23.61
N SER A 441 8.04 1.66 23.54
CA SER A 441 8.52 0.94 22.38
C SER A 441 9.56 -0.10 22.75
N TYR A 442 9.75 -1.05 21.86
CA TYR A 442 10.93 -1.93 21.86
C TYR A 442 11.41 -2.14 20.42
N SER A 443 12.70 -2.41 20.28
CA SER A 443 13.32 -2.74 18.99
C SER A 443 13.89 -4.14 19.03
N TRP A 444 14.06 -4.72 17.86
CA TRP A 444 14.76 -5.99 17.69
C TRP A 444 15.76 -5.87 16.53
N SER A 445 16.77 -6.74 16.53
CA SER A 445 17.73 -6.88 15.46
C SER A 445 18.36 -8.26 15.54
N GLN A 446 18.18 -9.06 14.49
CA GLN A 446 18.73 -10.41 14.40
C GLN A 446 19.18 -10.70 12.97
N SER A 447 20.37 -11.27 12.83
CA SER A 447 20.83 -11.82 11.56
C SER A 447 20.09 -13.13 11.27
N VAL A 448 19.52 -13.24 10.08
CA VAL A 448 18.78 -14.43 9.60
C VAL A 448 19.32 -14.87 8.26
N THR A 449 19.32 -16.20 8.02
CA THR A 449 19.75 -16.79 6.76
C THR A 449 18.62 -17.65 6.19
N ILE A 450 18.21 -17.36 4.96
CA ILE A 450 17.18 -18.11 4.22
C ILE A 450 17.69 -18.28 2.79
N GLY A 451 17.76 -19.53 2.32
CA GLY A 451 18.43 -19.86 1.06
C GLY A 451 19.92 -19.51 1.10
N ALA A 452 20.40 -18.79 0.11
CA ALA A 452 21.78 -18.28 0.06
C ALA A 452 21.91 -16.84 0.62
N SER A 453 20.81 -16.21 1.03
CA SER A 453 20.81 -14.84 1.53
C SER A 453 20.95 -14.79 3.03
N THR A 454 21.82 -13.90 3.52
CA THR A 454 21.91 -13.50 4.93
C THR A 454 21.60 -12.01 5.03
N THR A 455 20.62 -11.66 5.87
CA THR A 455 20.18 -10.29 6.08
C THR A 455 19.93 -10.00 7.55
N THR A 456 19.68 -8.76 7.90
CA THR A 456 19.25 -8.38 9.24
C THR A 456 17.73 -8.22 9.26
N PHE A 457 17.05 -8.97 10.12
CA PHE A 457 15.66 -8.70 10.45
C PHE A 457 15.60 -7.78 11.66
N ASN A 458 15.28 -6.54 11.43
CA ASN A 458 15.20 -5.51 12.47
C ASN A 458 13.94 -4.66 12.36
N GLY A 459 13.64 -3.97 13.46
CA GLY A 459 12.51 -3.06 13.48
C GLY A 459 12.22 -2.48 14.85
N THR A 460 11.13 -1.73 14.92
CA THR A 460 10.62 -1.09 16.13
C THR A 460 9.11 -1.32 16.26
N PHE A 461 8.71 -1.79 17.41
CA PHE A 461 7.31 -1.81 17.86
C PHE A 461 7.05 -0.58 18.73
N THR A 462 5.96 0.13 18.46
CA THR A 462 5.54 1.32 19.21
C THR A 462 4.09 1.15 19.69
N LEU A 463 3.87 1.39 20.98
CA LEU A 463 2.55 1.37 21.62
C LEU A 463 2.23 2.75 22.19
N PRO A 464 1.29 3.48 21.61
CA PRO A 464 0.79 4.73 22.18
C PRO A 464 -0.02 4.45 23.45
N VAL A 465 0.23 5.22 24.51
CA VAL A 465 -0.45 5.13 25.79
C VAL A 465 -1.20 6.44 26.03
N GLU A 466 -2.51 6.38 26.13
CA GLU A 466 -3.32 7.55 26.46
C GLU A 466 -3.55 7.66 27.98
N LYS A 467 -3.77 8.88 28.45
CA LYS A 467 -4.11 9.11 29.87
C LYS A 467 -5.38 8.34 30.23
N SER A 468 -5.34 7.64 31.36
CA SER A 468 -6.53 7.05 31.97
C SER A 468 -7.25 8.11 32.81
N ALA A 469 -8.54 8.28 32.61
CA ALA A 469 -9.38 9.17 33.41
C ALA A 469 -9.79 8.46 34.70
N GLN A 470 -8.92 8.50 35.69
CA GLN A 470 -9.18 7.92 37.02
C GLN A 470 -9.67 8.99 38.00
N TYR A 471 -10.59 8.60 38.82
CA TYR A 471 -11.19 9.41 39.87
C TYR A 471 -11.07 8.70 41.22
N ASN A 472 -11.06 9.49 42.33
CA ASN A 472 -11.01 8.94 43.66
C ASN A 472 -12.39 8.41 44.07
N LEU A 473 -12.43 7.14 44.42
CA LEU A 473 -13.55 6.53 45.12
C LEU A 473 -13.22 6.41 46.59
N PHE A 474 -14.02 7.05 47.42
CA PHE A 474 -13.88 7.00 48.86
C PHE A 474 -14.90 6.03 49.46
N PHE A 475 -14.46 5.10 50.26
CA PHE A 475 -15.33 4.25 51.08
C PHE A 475 -15.33 4.80 52.52
N ASP A 476 -16.45 5.37 52.96
CA ASP A 476 -16.60 5.96 54.28
C ASP A 476 -17.35 5.00 55.20
N ILE A 477 -16.66 4.57 56.27
CA ILE A 477 -17.20 3.76 57.37
C ILE A 477 -17.11 4.59 58.66
N ASP A 478 -18.20 5.27 59.03
CA ASP A 478 -18.26 6.11 60.24
C ASP A 478 -17.12 7.16 60.29
N ARG A 479 -16.83 7.84 59.18
CA ARG A 479 -15.75 8.84 58.95
C ARG A 479 -14.34 8.27 58.90
N GLN A 480 -14.20 6.96 58.84
CA GLN A 480 -12.95 6.32 58.45
C GLN A 480 -13.01 6.07 56.94
N VAL A 481 -12.15 6.75 56.18
CA VAL A 481 -12.18 6.76 54.71
C VAL A 481 -11.00 5.97 54.18
N THR A 482 -11.28 5.00 53.31
CA THR A 482 -10.29 4.39 52.43
C THR A 482 -10.50 4.89 51.02
N THR A 483 -9.42 5.01 50.21
CA THR A 483 -9.48 5.57 48.85
C THR A 483 -9.00 4.55 47.85
N GLU A 484 -9.70 4.42 46.75
CA GLU A 484 -9.34 3.65 45.57
C GLU A 484 -9.38 4.56 44.34
N LEU A 485 -8.49 4.34 43.35
CA LEU A 485 -8.54 5.02 42.05
C LEU A 485 -9.26 4.13 41.07
N VAL A 486 -10.35 4.62 40.48
CA VAL A 486 -11.19 3.87 39.55
C VAL A 486 -11.39 4.69 38.28
N GLU A 487 -11.34 4.04 37.11
CA GLU A 487 -11.65 4.70 35.83
C GLU A 487 -13.14 5.03 35.72
N ALA A 488 -13.46 6.17 35.12
CA ALA A 488 -14.83 6.50 34.77
C ALA A 488 -15.44 5.44 33.85
N GLY A 489 -16.64 4.96 34.23
CA GLY A 489 -17.37 3.95 33.45
C GLY A 489 -17.02 2.49 33.81
N GLU A 490 -16.00 2.26 34.64
CA GLU A 490 -15.68 0.91 35.13
C GLU A 490 -16.51 0.50 36.34
N LEU A 491 -16.75 -0.80 36.48
CA LEU A 491 -17.38 -1.36 37.70
C LEU A 491 -16.41 -1.25 38.87
N VAL A 492 -16.94 -0.90 40.01
CA VAL A 492 -16.18 -0.81 41.26
C VAL A 492 -16.06 -2.19 41.92
N THR A 493 -14.87 -2.56 42.39
CA THR A 493 -14.68 -3.78 43.19
C THR A 493 -15.38 -3.63 44.52
N LYS A 494 -16.27 -4.58 44.86
CA LYS A 494 -16.95 -4.55 46.14
C LYS A 494 -15.95 -4.80 47.31
N PRO A 495 -15.78 -3.86 48.27
CA PRO A 495 -14.93 -4.10 49.41
C PRO A 495 -15.58 -5.12 50.37
N GLN A 496 -14.79 -5.64 51.29
CA GLN A 496 -15.32 -6.50 52.35
C GLN A 496 -16.39 -5.75 53.17
N ASP A 497 -17.52 -6.43 53.42
CA ASP A 497 -18.61 -5.84 54.20
C ASP A 497 -18.10 -5.48 55.62
N PRO A 498 -18.23 -4.20 56.04
CA PRO A 498 -17.71 -3.74 57.32
C PRO A 498 -18.55 -4.30 58.50
N ASN A 499 -17.88 -4.65 59.61
CA ASN A 499 -18.52 -5.07 60.86
C ASN A 499 -18.59 -3.91 61.85
N LYS A 500 -19.76 -3.75 62.50
CA LYS A 500 -19.98 -2.76 63.54
C LYS A 500 -20.79 -3.39 64.70
N ASP A 501 -20.22 -3.39 65.89
CA ASP A 501 -20.83 -4.03 67.05
C ASP A 501 -22.21 -3.44 67.36
N GLY A 502 -23.22 -4.32 67.43
CA GLY A 502 -24.61 -3.95 67.76
C GLY A 502 -25.40 -3.41 66.55
N TYR A 503 -24.82 -3.52 65.34
CA TYR A 503 -25.47 -3.07 64.12
C TYR A 503 -25.37 -4.13 62.99
N ALA A 504 -26.35 -4.18 62.08
CA ALA A 504 -26.33 -4.95 60.85
C ALA A 504 -25.95 -4.05 59.70
N PHE A 505 -24.94 -4.42 58.91
CA PHE A 505 -24.59 -3.72 57.64
C PHE A 505 -25.71 -3.93 56.63
N ILE A 506 -26.17 -2.83 56.01
CA ILE A 506 -27.27 -2.86 55.02
C ILE A 506 -26.84 -2.54 53.61
N GLY A 507 -25.60 -2.09 53.42
CA GLY A 507 -25.00 -1.83 52.14
C GLY A 507 -24.27 -0.51 52.02
N TRP A 508 -23.66 -0.31 50.89
CA TRP A 508 -23.01 0.94 50.47
C TRP A 508 -24.00 1.85 49.75
N TYR A 509 -23.92 3.14 49.98
CA TYR A 509 -24.84 4.14 49.41
C TYR A 509 -24.07 5.36 48.90
N ASP A 510 -24.58 5.99 47.82
CA ASP A 510 -23.98 7.15 47.16
C ASP A 510 -24.05 8.46 47.97
N THR A 511 -24.75 8.49 49.08
CA THR A 511 -24.84 9.64 49.98
C THR A 511 -24.86 9.17 51.45
N GLU A 512 -24.45 10.03 52.40
CA GLU A 512 -24.43 9.71 53.84
C GLU A 512 -25.83 9.41 54.39
N THR A 513 -26.84 10.16 53.93
CA THR A 513 -28.25 10.00 54.29
C THR A 513 -29.17 10.09 53.07
N GLY A 514 -30.19 9.24 52.98
CA GLY A 514 -30.99 9.14 51.73
C GLY A 514 -30.17 8.49 50.60
N GLY A 515 -30.37 8.90 49.33
CA GLY A 515 -29.63 8.36 48.20
C GLY A 515 -29.94 6.90 47.82
N ASN A 516 -29.17 6.38 46.85
CA ASN A 516 -29.36 5.04 46.31
C ASN A 516 -28.35 4.06 46.92
N LYS A 517 -28.79 2.83 47.06
CA LYS A 517 -27.86 1.75 47.39
C LYS A 517 -27.05 1.40 46.17
N TRP A 518 -25.74 1.37 46.34
CA TRP A 518 -24.81 1.02 45.25
C TRP A 518 -24.86 -0.48 44.91
N ASP A 519 -25.06 -0.78 43.64
CA ASP A 519 -25.01 -2.14 43.11
C ASP A 519 -23.68 -2.37 42.37
N PHE A 520 -22.75 -3.08 43.00
CA PHE A 520 -21.43 -3.36 42.44
C PHE A 520 -21.45 -4.23 41.19
N SER A 521 -22.61 -4.76 40.80
CA SER A 521 -22.75 -5.54 39.56
C SER A 521 -23.17 -4.70 38.35
N THR A 522 -23.72 -3.49 38.55
CA THR A 522 -24.29 -2.65 37.50
C THR A 522 -23.83 -1.20 37.56
N ASP A 523 -23.56 -0.65 38.76
CA ASP A 523 -23.20 0.74 38.90
C ASP A 523 -21.72 0.96 38.58
N THR A 524 -21.44 1.96 37.76
CA THR A 524 -20.10 2.29 37.27
C THR A 524 -19.61 3.61 37.86
N MET A 525 -18.29 3.73 38.00
CA MET A 525 -17.64 4.97 38.46
C MET A 525 -18.03 6.17 37.59
N PRO A 526 -18.59 7.26 38.16
CA PRO A 526 -18.86 8.48 37.39
C PRO A 526 -17.56 9.20 37.02
N ALA A 527 -17.64 10.17 36.07
CA ALA A 527 -16.51 10.99 35.66
C ALA A 527 -16.16 12.11 36.67
N ASN A 528 -16.19 11.81 37.97
CA ASN A 528 -15.82 12.67 39.09
C ASN A 528 -15.53 11.84 40.33
N ASP A 529 -14.81 12.41 41.30
CA ASP A 529 -14.62 11.80 42.59
C ASP A 529 -15.96 11.55 43.29
N MET A 530 -16.12 10.41 43.95
CA MET A 530 -17.33 10.06 44.67
C MET A 530 -17.04 9.36 46.01
N THR A 531 -18.02 9.34 46.90
CA THR A 531 -17.96 8.66 48.20
C THR A 531 -19.10 7.65 48.33
N LEU A 532 -18.77 6.43 48.68
CA LEU A 532 -19.73 5.41 49.10
C LEU A 532 -19.73 5.29 50.61
N TYR A 533 -20.88 5.43 51.18
CA TYR A 533 -21.09 5.42 52.65
C TYR A 533 -21.62 4.08 53.12
N ALA A 534 -20.91 3.46 54.07
CA ALA A 534 -21.40 2.25 54.74
C ALA A 534 -22.59 2.59 55.64
N ARG A 535 -23.72 1.93 55.43
CA ARG A 535 -24.89 2.11 56.30
C ARG A 535 -25.21 0.89 57.10
N PHE A 536 -25.72 1.16 58.32
CA PHE A 536 -25.98 0.14 59.33
C PHE A 536 -27.36 0.37 59.97
N ASN A 537 -28.07 -0.72 60.26
CA ASN A 537 -29.26 -0.73 61.12
C ASN A 537 -28.88 -1.20 62.48
N LYS A 538 -29.32 -0.47 63.52
CA LYS A 538 -29.13 -0.89 64.91
C LYS A 538 -29.90 -2.19 65.15
N LEU A 539 -29.22 -3.20 65.67
CA LEU A 539 -29.85 -4.43 66.13
C LEU A 539 -30.68 -4.13 67.37
N GLY A 540 -31.99 -4.31 67.25
CA GLY A 540 -32.88 -4.15 68.45
C GLY A 540 -32.61 -5.24 69.44
N PHE A 541 -32.26 -4.85 70.71
CA PHE A 541 -32.30 -5.80 71.78
C PHE A 541 -33.75 -6.19 71.98
N VAL A 542 -34.13 -7.40 71.63
CA VAL A 542 -35.37 -8.00 72.13
C VAL A 542 -35.10 -8.41 73.59
N THR A 543 -35.49 -7.57 74.53
CA THR A 543 -35.59 -7.99 75.91
C THR A 543 -36.66 -9.09 75.98
N PRO A 544 -36.38 -10.27 76.50
CA PRO A 544 -37.43 -11.27 76.67
C PRO A 544 -38.43 -10.77 77.69
N GLU A 545 -39.66 -10.49 77.29
CA GLU A 545 -40.77 -10.27 78.24
C GLU A 545 -41.01 -11.55 79.03
N ILE A 546 -40.67 -11.53 80.33
CA ILE A 546 -41.02 -12.56 81.24
C ILE A 546 -42.52 -12.35 81.58
N LYS A 547 -43.38 -13.17 81.03
CA LYS A 547 -44.79 -13.27 81.38
C LYS A 547 -44.97 -14.18 82.57
N PRO A 548 -45.67 -13.78 83.65
CA PRO A 548 -45.88 -14.63 84.79
C PRO A 548 -46.78 -15.81 84.47
N SER A 549 -46.37 -16.98 84.88
CA SER A 549 -47.11 -18.24 84.81
C SER A 549 -48.29 -18.28 85.76
N THR A 550 -49.47 -18.68 85.27
CA THR A 550 -50.54 -19.28 86.10
C THR A 550 -50.79 -20.73 85.70
N PRO A 551 -51.06 -21.64 86.64
CA PRO A 551 -50.97 -23.07 86.38
C PRO A 551 -52.35 -23.67 86.11
N GLY A 552 -52.36 -24.79 85.40
CA GLY A 552 -53.60 -25.61 85.34
C GLY A 552 -53.65 -26.67 84.26
N SER A 553 -53.28 -27.84 84.66
CA SER A 553 -53.96 -29.14 84.47
C SER A 553 -53.90 -29.82 83.09
N GLY A 554 -53.14 -30.87 83.10
CA GLY A 554 -53.62 -32.25 82.88
C GLY A 554 -53.70 -32.81 81.47
N GLY A 555 -52.93 -33.86 81.21
CA GLY A 555 -53.35 -34.90 80.31
C GLY A 555 -52.31 -35.47 79.35
N ASN A 556 -51.61 -36.48 79.87
CA ASN A 556 -51.09 -37.67 79.18
C ASN A 556 -50.65 -37.66 77.67
N GLN A 557 -49.42 -37.88 77.49
CA GLN A 557 -48.57 -38.86 76.81
C GLN A 557 -49.20 -39.91 75.83
N PRO A 558 -48.33 -40.64 75.08
CA PRO A 558 -47.31 -40.44 74.09
C PRO A 558 -47.51 -41.38 72.84
N PRO A 559 -46.53 -41.95 72.19
CA PRO A 559 -45.61 -41.47 71.20
C PRO A 559 -45.80 -42.15 69.81
N SER A 560 -45.13 -41.78 68.78
CA SER A 560 -44.44 -42.75 67.96
C SER A 560 -43.73 -42.08 66.74
N ASN A 561 -42.57 -42.58 66.50
CA ASN A 561 -41.69 -42.59 65.33
C ASN A 561 -42.33 -42.41 63.99
N GLY A 562 -41.61 -41.81 63.06
CA GLY A 562 -41.83 -41.92 61.68
C GLY A 562 -40.85 -41.09 60.84
N SER A 563 -39.77 -41.71 60.44
CA SER A 563 -38.88 -41.37 59.35
C SER A 563 -39.65 -41.12 58.08
N GLY A 564 -39.25 -40.17 57.29
CA GLY A 564 -39.78 -40.00 55.88
C GLY A 564 -39.18 -38.82 55.15
N SER A 565 -38.13 -39.08 54.39
CA SER A 565 -37.68 -38.27 53.31
C SER A 565 -38.82 -38.02 52.31
N ASN A 566 -38.92 -36.80 51.78
CA ASN A 566 -39.43 -36.66 50.43
C ASN A 566 -38.95 -35.37 49.75
N THR A 567 -38.23 -35.58 48.69
CA THR A 567 -37.94 -34.70 47.59
C THR A 567 -39.22 -34.19 46.95
N GLY A 568 -39.30 -32.90 46.72
CA GLY A 568 -40.37 -32.26 45.94
C GLY A 568 -39.83 -31.23 44.98
N ASN A 569 -39.65 -31.70 43.77
CA ASN A 569 -39.36 -30.93 42.58
C ASN A 569 -40.60 -30.07 42.25
N MET A 570 -40.43 -28.80 41.98
CA MET A 570 -41.47 -28.00 41.36
C MET A 570 -40.90 -27.12 40.23
N THR A 571 -41.08 -27.62 39.05
CA THR A 571 -40.99 -26.97 37.74
C THR A 571 -42.09 -25.90 37.63
N ILE A 572 -41.76 -24.70 37.24
CA ILE A 572 -42.72 -23.78 36.65
C ILE A 572 -42.14 -23.19 35.37
N THR A 573 -42.89 -23.40 34.32
CA THR A 573 -42.84 -23.09 32.92
C THR A 573 -42.59 -21.62 32.59
N SER A 574 -41.86 -21.46 31.48
CA SER A 574 -41.69 -20.33 30.59
C SER A 574 -42.99 -19.60 30.19
N GLN A 575 -42.93 -18.32 30.08
CA GLN A 575 -43.67 -17.58 29.01
C GLN A 575 -42.76 -16.55 28.36
N GLU A 576 -42.61 -16.73 27.04
CA GLU A 576 -42.09 -15.76 26.11
C GLU A 576 -42.90 -14.47 26.13
N ASN A 577 -42.19 -13.34 26.00
CA ASN A 577 -42.78 -12.18 25.34
C ASN A 577 -41.70 -11.43 24.54
N THR A 578 -41.82 -11.61 23.24
CA THR A 578 -41.22 -10.79 22.18
C THR A 578 -41.56 -9.29 22.33
N LYS A 579 -40.53 -8.43 22.28
CA LYS A 579 -40.70 -7.11 21.67
C LYS A 579 -39.37 -6.51 21.19
N THR A 580 -39.26 -6.45 19.87
CA THR A 580 -38.76 -5.40 18.99
C THR A 580 -37.59 -4.52 19.48
N SER A 581 -36.53 -4.66 18.74
CA SER A 581 -35.40 -3.74 18.51
C SER A 581 -35.84 -2.30 18.24
N PRO A 582 -35.02 -1.30 18.56
CA PRO A 582 -34.85 -0.17 17.66
C PRO A 582 -33.39 -0.03 17.18
N GLU A 583 -33.17 -0.30 15.91
CA GLU A 583 -32.11 0.33 15.14
C GLU A 583 -32.38 1.83 15.08
N ALA A 584 -31.52 2.63 15.68
CA ALA A 584 -31.26 4.05 15.32
C ALA A 584 -30.22 4.67 16.26
N SER A 585 -28.92 4.43 16.04
CA SER A 585 -27.87 5.30 16.59
C SER A 585 -26.51 5.24 15.88
N GLU A 586 -26.36 4.52 14.78
CA GLU A 586 -25.05 4.50 14.06
C GLU A 586 -24.91 5.52 12.94
N GLN A 587 -25.99 6.14 12.46
CA GLN A 587 -25.90 7.13 11.37
C GLN A 587 -25.41 8.53 11.83
N SER A 588 -25.38 8.83 13.11
CA SER A 588 -24.93 10.16 13.58
C SER A 588 -23.40 10.26 13.78
N LYS A 589 -22.69 9.16 13.88
CA LYS A 589 -21.22 9.17 14.02
C LYS A 589 -20.46 9.24 12.69
N LEU A 590 -21.05 8.75 11.60
CA LEU A 590 -20.46 8.88 10.25
C LEU A 590 -20.57 10.30 9.67
N ALA A 591 -21.57 11.06 10.05
CA ALA A 591 -21.74 12.45 9.59
C ALA A 591 -20.70 13.42 10.17
N GLN A 592 -20.23 13.20 11.41
CA GLN A 592 -19.21 14.06 12.03
C GLN A 592 -17.78 13.81 11.52
N LEU A 593 -17.47 12.61 11.02
CA LEU A 593 -16.18 12.31 10.39
C LEU A 593 -16.06 12.86 8.97
N GLY A 594 -17.17 13.06 8.26
CA GLY A 594 -17.21 13.67 6.93
C GLY A 594 -16.94 15.18 6.93
N GLU A 595 -17.36 15.90 7.97
CA GLU A 595 -17.16 17.36 8.05
C GLU A 595 -15.73 17.77 8.42
N GLN A 596 -14.99 17.01 9.22
CA GLN A 596 -13.59 17.32 9.55
C GLN A 596 -12.64 17.13 8.37
N ASN A 597 -12.88 16.14 7.52
CA ASN A 597 -12.07 15.93 6.32
C ASN A 597 -12.34 16.98 5.22
N SER A 598 -13.56 17.52 5.15
CA SER A 598 -13.92 18.59 4.21
C SER A 598 -13.20 19.92 4.52
N MET A 599 -12.99 20.28 5.79
CA MET A 599 -12.28 21.50 6.16
C MET A 599 -10.77 21.43 5.88
N ILE A 600 -10.15 20.25 5.98
CA ILE A 600 -8.73 20.07 5.66
C ILE A 600 -8.50 20.16 4.15
N LEU A 601 -9.39 19.59 3.32
CA LEU A 601 -9.31 19.71 1.85
C LEU A 601 -9.54 21.14 1.37
N GLN A 602 -10.44 21.90 1.99
CA GLN A 602 -10.67 23.32 1.65
C GLN A 602 -9.47 24.20 2.03
N GLY A 603 -8.75 23.87 3.12
CA GLY A 603 -7.53 24.58 3.52
C GLY A 603 -6.38 24.39 2.52
N PHE A 604 -6.19 23.20 1.99
CA PHE A 604 -5.18 22.91 0.96
C PHE A 604 -5.51 23.56 -0.39
N GLY A 605 -6.79 23.56 -0.79
CA GLY A 605 -7.24 24.23 -2.02
C GLY A 605 -6.96 25.74 -1.99
N LEU A 606 -7.18 26.41 -0.86
CA LEU A 606 -6.94 27.84 -0.71
C LEU A 606 -5.45 28.20 -0.75
N LEU A 607 -4.56 27.34 -0.21
CA LEU A 607 -3.11 27.54 -0.25
C LEU A 607 -2.53 27.39 -1.66
N MET A 608 -3.08 26.50 -2.48
CA MET A 608 -2.69 26.31 -3.88
C MET A 608 -3.13 27.50 -4.75
N VAL A 609 -4.30 28.07 -4.52
CA VAL A 609 -4.77 29.27 -5.23
C VAL A 609 -3.91 30.49 -4.89
N ILE A 610 -3.53 30.67 -3.61
CA ILE A 610 -2.69 31.80 -3.19
C ILE A 610 -1.25 31.69 -3.76
N SER A 611 -0.67 30.46 -3.81
CA SER A 611 0.63 30.24 -4.41
C SER A 611 0.61 30.45 -5.94
N GLY A 612 -0.46 30.06 -6.62
CA GLY A 612 -0.65 30.30 -8.06
C GLY A 612 -0.77 31.79 -8.40
N ILE A 613 -1.49 32.56 -7.60
CA ILE A 613 -1.63 34.01 -7.76
C ILE A 613 -0.29 34.73 -7.52
N ALA A 614 0.49 34.30 -6.52
CA ALA A 614 1.82 34.87 -6.24
C ALA A 614 2.81 34.59 -7.39
N PHE A 615 2.76 33.40 -7.99
CA PHE A 615 3.58 33.01 -9.15
C PHE A 615 3.19 33.82 -10.42
N PHE A 616 1.90 34.05 -10.63
CA PHE A 616 1.41 34.85 -11.76
C PHE A 616 1.79 36.33 -11.63
N TRP A 617 1.78 36.89 -10.42
CA TRP A 617 2.20 38.26 -10.14
C TRP A 617 3.72 38.44 -10.30
N TRP A 618 4.51 37.45 -9.88
CA TRP A 618 5.96 37.43 -10.05
C TRP A 618 6.36 37.37 -11.53
N LYS A 619 5.66 36.54 -12.35
CA LYS A 619 5.88 36.43 -13.79
C LYS A 619 5.50 37.72 -14.54
N ARG A 620 4.49 38.42 -14.08
CA ARG A 620 4.06 39.70 -14.69
C ARG A 620 5.03 40.85 -14.38
N ARG A 621 5.65 40.88 -13.20
CA ARG A 621 6.69 41.88 -12.85
C ARG A 621 7.98 41.72 -13.65
N LYS A 622 8.34 40.53 -14.12
CA LYS A 622 9.52 40.30 -14.98
C LYS A 622 9.35 40.83 -16.41
N LYS A 623 8.09 40.95 -16.92
CA LYS A 623 7.80 41.48 -18.26
C LYS A 623 7.75 43.00 -18.36
N VAL A 624 7.77 43.72 -17.24
CA VAL A 624 7.72 45.22 -17.20
C VAL A 624 9.13 45.84 -17.10
N HIS A 625 10.18 45.03 -16.91
CA HIS A 625 11.58 45.51 -16.75
C HIS A 625 12.56 44.77 -17.73
N SER A 626 12.09 44.36 -18.89
CA SER A 626 12.92 43.91 -20.02
C SER A 626 12.64 44.77 -21.25
#